data_b67c1c61f4c626a83dab4cea0cbc5636
#
_entry.id   b67c1c61f4c626a83dab4cea0cbc5636
#
_cell.length_a   1.000
_cell.length_b   1.000
_cell.length_c   1.000
_cell.angle_alpha   90.00
_cell.angle_beta   90.00
_cell.angle_gamma   90.00
#
_symmetry.space_group_name_H-M   'P 1'
#
loop_
_entity.id
_entity.type
_entity.pdbx_description
1 polymer ?
#
loop_
_entity_poly.entity_id
_entity_poly.type
_entity_poly.pdbx_seq_one_letter_code
_entity_poly.pdbx_strand_id
1 'polypeptide(L)'
;MRNPERVLSSLAEHSKASNYQFERLYRILFNEEMFYIAYQRISANKGGMTAGVDGTTTDAMSLPRIEKLIDSLKDESYQPQPARRVYIPKKNGKKRPLGIPSANDKLVQEVVRMILEAIYEGQFEYTSHGFRPNRSCHTALAQIQKTFCGAKWFVEGDIKGFFDNINHDVLINILKERIADDRFIRLIRKLLKAGYIEDWKFHRTYSGTPQGGIVSPLLANIYLDKLDKYMKEYIQDFDKGKNRKRNQASCSLGYKRRWIVHKLKKTVNEAERAELIKSYKENKAQSMLIPSSDEMDAGYKRLKYVRYADDFLIGIIGSKEDARHIKEDVKTFLADKLALELSEEKTLITHTSKAAKFLGYEIDVTSSNTTRRSINGVMRRAFNKRVRLMIGKNTIKNKLLEERMIEIKIHNGREQWKPKSKSVLVFNDDLEILDRYNSMIRGFVNYYSLANNCYELQSFKYILEYSMYKTFAHKYRSRVPVILRKYKKNGLFTVRFKLKNGKEKERTIYHDGFSRKVPTKQSEIDKQPNLMMYACRTRLIDRLKAGKCELCGATGAIQMHHINKLGDLSGKENWEKLMIARRRKTLALCENCHKMIHYGTN
;
A
#
# COMPACT_ATOMS: atom_id res chain seq x y z
N MET A 1 31.35 -14.31 -13.03
CA MET A 1 30.84 -13.08 -12.32
C MET A 1 30.40 -13.41 -10.91
N ARG A 2 30.34 -12.41 -9.99
CA ARG A 2 29.89 -12.66 -8.61
C ARG A 2 28.39 -12.91 -8.58
N ASN A 3 27.95 -13.86 -7.77
CA ASN A 3 26.53 -14.14 -7.56
C ASN A 3 25.80 -12.86 -7.09
N PRO A 4 24.69 -12.45 -7.73
CA PRO A 4 23.91 -11.27 -7.38
C PRO A 4 23.51 -11.20 -5.89
N GLU A 5 23.16 -12.35 -5.33
CA GLU A 5 22.80 -12.45 -3.92
C GLU A 5 23.93 -12.01 -3.01
N ARG A 6 25.14 -12.49 -3.26
CA ARG A 6 26.31 -12.10 -2.47
C ARG A 6 26.63 -10.62 -2.64
N VAL A 7 26.48 -10.08 -3.87
CA VAL A 7 26.73 -8.65 -4.13
C VAL A 7 25.74 -7.78 -3.34
N LEU A 8 24.45 -8.04 -3.47
CA LEU A 8 23.43 -7.24 -2.79
C LEU A 8 23.49 -7.41 -1.26
N SER A 9 23.74 -8.64 -0.74
CA SER A 9 23.96 -8.87 0.69
C SER A 9 25.15 -8.10 1.24
N SER A 10 26.24 -8.06 0.49
CA SER A 10 27.42 -7.28 0.86
C SER A 10 27.10 -5.78 0.92
N LEU A 11 26.34 -5.24 -0.05
CA LEU A 11 25.90 -3.85 -0.01
C LEU A 11 25.02 -3.57 1.22
N ALA A 12 24.06 -4.45 1.52
CA ALA A 12 23.18 -4.31 2.69
C ALA A 12 23.96 -4.40 4.02
N GLU A 13 25.00 -5.23 4.08
CA GLU A 13 25.86 -5.34 5.28
C GLU A 13 26.67 -4.07 5.49
N HIS A 14 27.36 -3.58 4.45
CA HIS A 14 28.14 -2.34 4.54
C HIS A 14 27.23 -1.11 4.80
N SER A 15 25.96 -1.16 4.37
CA SER A 15 25.03 -0.06 4.62
C SER A 15 24.73 0.18 6.10
N LYS A 16 24.94 -0.81 6.97
CA LYS A 16 24.75 -0.69 8.43
C LYS A 16 25.69 0.34 9.06
N ALA A 17 26.86 0.52 8.48
CA ALA A 17 27.78 1.58 8.91
C ALA A 17 27.34 2.93 8.31
N SER A 18 27.01 3.90 9.17
CA SER A 18 26.49 5.21 8.77
C SER A 18 27.45 5.99 7.88
N ASN A 19 28.76 5.85 8.09
CA ASN A 19 29.79 6.61 7.40
C ASN A 19 30.36 5.87 6.18
N TYR A 20 29.84 4.70 5.84
CA TYR A 20 30.35 3.96 4.68
C TYR A 20 29.90 4.60 3.38
N GLN A 21 30.85 4.93 2.53
CA GLN A 21 30.61 5.41 1.16
C GLN A 21 30.80 4.28 0.16
N PHE A 22 29.82 4.14 -0.72
CA PHE A 22 29.81 3.09 -1.72
C PHE A 22 30.53 3.55 -2.98
N GLU A 23 31.56 2.81 -3.33
CA GLU A 23 32.31 2.97 -4.58
C GLU A 23 32.02 1.83 -5.54
N ARG A 24 32.34 2.02 -6.83
CA ARG A 24 32.28 1.00 -7.88
C ARG A 24 30.92 0.32 -8.05
N LEU A 25 29.82 1.01 -7.73
CA LEU A 25 28.45 0.50 -7.93
C LEU A 25 28.12 0.32 -9.40
N TYR A 26 28.66 1.19 -10.26
CA TYR A 26 28.43 1.13 -11.70
C TYR A 26 28.89 -0.20 -12.32
N ARG A 27 29.94 -0.81 -11.79
CA ARG A 27 30.44 -2.13 -12.24
C ARG A 27 29.45 -3.27 -12.00
N ILE A 28 28.49 -3.11 -11.07
CA ILE A 28 27.44 -4.11 -10.83
C ILE A 28 26.50 -4.21 -12.02
N LEU A 29 26.35 -3.13 -12.81
CA LEU A 29 25.56 -3.09 -14.03
C LEU A 29 26.20 -3.91 -15.19
N PHE A 30 27.41 -4.40 -15.03
CA PHE A 30 28.05 -5.29 -16.02
C PHE A 30 27.74 -6.77 -15.75
N ASN A 31 27.02 -7.07 -14.69
CA ASN A 31 26.69 -8.43 -14.30
C ASN A 31 25.37 -8.88 -14.96
N GLU A 32 25.45 -9.76 -15.92
CA GLU A 32 24.30 -10.31 -16.66
C GLU A 32 23.24 -10.93 -15.73
N GLU A 33 23.68 -11.63 -14.67
CA GLU A 33 22.77 -12.28 -13.72
C GLU A 33 21.86 -11.25 -13.01
N MET A 34 22.34 -10.00 -12.81
CA MET A 34 21.50 -8.92 -12.30
C MET A 34 20.37 -8.57 -13.27
N PHE A 35 20.63 -8.55 -14.57
CA PHE A 35 19.64 -8.30 -15.61
C PHE A 35 18.66 -9.47 -15.75
N TYR A 36 19.12 -10.69 -15.57
CA TYR A 36 18.25 -11.87 -15.57
C TYR A 36 17.22 -11.81 -14.43
N ILE A 37 17.67 -11.43 -13.23
CA ILE A 37 16.76 -11.21 -12.09
C ILE A 37 15.80 -10.05 -12.37
N ALA A 38 16.32 -8.93 -12.91
CA ALA A 38 15.51 -7.78 -13.28
C ALA A 38 14.41 -8.16 -14.29
N TYR A 39 14.77 -8.93 -15.33
CA TYR A 39 13.82 -9.40 -16.32
C TYR A 39 12.75 -10.32 -15.75
N GLN A 40 13.11 -11.26 -14.87
CA GLN A 40 12.15 -12.13 -14.18
C GLN A 40 11.13 -11.31 -13.36
N ARG A 41 11.59 -10.27 -12.65
CA ARG A 41 10.71 -9.40 -11.86
C ARG A 41 9.75 -8.58 -12.71
N ILE A 42 10.26 -7.98 -13.79
CA ILE A 42 9.47 -7.14 -14.69
C ILE A 42 8.43 -7.97 -15.45
N SER A 43 8.81 -9.14 -15.96
CA SER A 43 7.94 -10.02 -16.72
C SER A 43 6.77 -10.57 -15.92
N ALA A 44 6.93 -10.69 -14.58
CA ALA A 44 5.85 -11.09 -13.67
C ALA A 44 4.79 -9.98 -13.46
N ASN A 45 5.14 -8.72 -13.73
CA ASN A 45 4.28 -7.57 -13.50
C ASN A 45 3.40 -7.26 -14.71
N LYS A 46 2.17 -6.80 -14.46
CA LYS A 46 1.22 -6.40 -15.54
C LYS A 46 1.75 -5.29 -16.44
N GLY A 47 2.60 -4.41 -15.92
CA GLY A 47 3.24 -3.33 -16.67
C GLY A 47 4.39 -3.77 -17.58
N GLY A 48 4.86 -5.02 -17.49
CA GLY A 48 5.93 -5.55 -18.35
C GLY A 48 5.59 -5.45 -19.84
N MET A 49 4.36 -5.84 -20.20
CA MET A 49 3.86 -5.82 -21.57
C MET A 49 3.34 -4.46 -22.05
N THR A 50 3.52 -3.39 -21.27
CA THR A 50 3.12 -2.04 -21.70
C THR A 50 4.29 -1.39 -22.45
N ALA A 51 4.10 -1.07 -23.73
CA ALA A 51 5.14 -0.49 -24.59
C ALA A 51 5.53 0.93 -24.14
N GLY A 52 6.82 1.24 -24.24
CA GLY A 52 7.37 2.59 -24.11
C GLY A 52 7.10 3.43 -25.38
N VAL A 53 7.95 4.42 -25.63
CA VAL A 53 7.92 5.27 -26.83
C VAL A 53 8.38 4.50 -28.06
N ASP A 54 9.34 3.63 -27.88
CA ASP A 54 9.95 2.78 -28.91
C ASP A 54 9.05 1.60 -29.36
N GLY A 55 7.83 1.51 -28.83
CA GLY A 55 6.92 0.40 -29.11
C GLY A 55 7.36 -0.94 -28.50
N THR A 56 8.55 -1.04 -27.89
CA THR A 56 9.07 -2.29 -27.36
C THR A 56 8.46 -2.65 -26.01
N THR A 57 8.30 -3.95 -25.80
CA THR A 57 7.83 -4.53 -24.53
C THR A 57 8.84 -5.55 -24.01
N THR A 58 8.47 -6.30 -22.97
CA THR A 58 9.25 -7.47 -22.52
C THR A 58 9.16 -8.64 -23.51
N ASP A 59 8.34 -8.55 -24.54
CA ASP A 59 8.31 -9.50 -25.66
C ASP A 59 9.59 -9.42 -26.48
N ALA A 60 9.95 -10.48 -27.19
CA ALA A 60 11.21 -10.61 -27.92
C ALA A 60 12.49 -10.41 -27.08
N MET A 61 12.40 -10.56 -25.74
CA MET A 61 13.60 -10.50 -24.90
C MET A 61 14.48 -11.73 -25.13
N SER A 62 15.77 -11.48 -25.34
CA SER A 62 16.78 -12.51 -25.61
C SER A 62 18.07 -12.22 -24.85
N LEU A 63 18.96 -13.22 -24.73
CA LEU A 63 20.27 -13.04 -24.11
C LEU A 63 21.12 -12.03 -24.88
N PRO A 64 21.22 -12.07 -26.22
CA PRO A 64 21.98 -11.08 -27.00
C PRO A 64 21.46 -9.64 -26.81
N ARG A 65 20.12 -9.46 -26.62
CA ARG A 65 19.58 -8.14 -26.35
C ARG A 65 20.03 -7.60 -25.00
N ILE A 66 20.12 -8.47 -23.97
CA ILE A 66 20.63 -8.10 -22.66
C ILE A 66 22.12 -7.78 -22.72
N GLU A 67 22.92 -8.61 -23.42
CA GLU A 67 24.37 -8.40 -23.65
C GLU A 67 24.63 -7.06 -24.31
N LYS A 68 23.94 -6.75 -25.41
CA LYS A 68 24.05 -5.46 -26.10
C LYS A 68 23.71 -4.26 -25.19
N LEU A 69 22.72 -4.42 -24.32
CA LEU A 69 22.37 -3.39 -23.33
C LEU A 69 23.50 -3.20 -22.31
N ILE A 70 24.11 -4.30 -21.84
CA ILE A 70 25.24 -4.26 -20.91
C ILE A 70 26.44 -3.62 -21.56
N ASP A 71 26.71 -3.92 -22.83
CA ASP A 71 27.85 -3.32 -23.55
C ASP A 71 27.67 -1.81 -23.69
N SER A 72 26.48 -1.33 -23.99
CA SER A 72 26.19 0.11 -24.01
C SER A 72 26.31 0.78 -22.61
N LEU A 73 26.19 0.02 -21.52
CA LEU A 73 26.47 0.51 -20.18
C LEU A 73 27.98 0.51 -19.88
N LYS A 74 28.76 -0.47 -20.39
CA LYS A 74 30.21 -0.54 -20.19
C LYS A 74 30.93 0.65 -20.82
N ASP A 75 30.56 1.01 -22.03
CA ASP A 75 31.13 2.13 -22.79
C ASP A 75 30.47 3.48 -22.53
N GLU A 76 29.47 3.54 -21.62
CA GLU A 76 28.67 4.71 -21.25
C GLU A 76 27.84 5.32 -22.41
N SER A 77 27.71 4.64 -23.54
CA SER A 77 26.89 5.09 -24.69
C SER A 77 25.38 4.99 -24.39
N TYR A 78 24.98 4.24 -23.34
CA TYR A 78 23.59 4.11 -22.96
C TYR A 78 22.91 5.46 -22.70
N GLN A 79 21.82 5.71 -23.41
CA GLN A 79 20.94 6.85 -23.21
C GLN A 79 19.51 6.38 -22.95
N PRO A 80 18.91 6.74 -21.80
CA PRO A 80 17.51 6.42 -21.50
C PRO A 80 16.57 7.08 -22.52
N GLN A 81 15.57 6.36 -22.96
CA GLN A 81 14.52 6.90 -23.83
C GLN A 81 13.52 7.75 -23.02
N PRO A 82 12.92 8.77 -23.61
CA PRO A 82 11.83 9.51 -22.98
C PRO A 82 10.67 8.59 -22.58
N ALA A 83 10.07 8.83 -21.43
CA ALA A 83 8.92 8.04 -21.00
C ALA A 83 7.67 8.40 -21.84
N ARG A 84 6.87 7.41 -22.26
CA ARG A 84 5.59 7.64 -22.92
C ARG A 84 4.55 8.08 -21.89
N ARG A 85 3.99 9.28 -22.02
CA ARG A 85 3.00 9.81 -21.09
C ARG A 85 1.60 9.26 -21.37
N VAL A 86 0.93 8.79 -20.33
CA VAL A 86 -0.45 8.29 -20.36
C VAL A 86 -1.20 8.84 -19.15
N TYR A 87 -2.47 9.17 -19.32
CA TYR A 87 -3.28 9.73 -18.25
C TYR A 87 -4.26 8.71 -17.66
N ILE A 88 -4.26 8.60 -16.34
CA ILE A 88 -5.24 7.81 -15.60
C ILE A 88 -6.22 8.75 -14.89
N PRO A 89 -7.55 8.55 -15.00
CA PRO A 89 -8.53 9.40 -14.33
C PRO A 89 -8.44 9.23 -12.80
N LYS A 90 -8.44 10.37 -12.09
CA LYS A 90 -8.58 10.41 -10.61
C LYS A 90 -10.06 10.47 -10.23
N LYS A 91 -10.38 10.09 -8.98
CA LYS A 91 -11.76 10.14 -8.43
C LYS A 91 -12.39 11.53 -8.44
N ASN A 92 -11.58 12.59 -8.43
CA ASN A 92 -12.02 13.99 -8.48
C ASN A 92 -12.15 14.56 -9.91
N GLY A 93 -12.16 13.71 -10.94
CA GLY A 93 -12.21 14.12 -12.34
C GLY A 93 -10.90 14.61 -12.95
N LYS A 94 -9.88 14.92 -12.13
CA LYS A 94 -8.54 15.27 -12.61
C LYS A 94 -7.84 14.03 -13.17
N LYS A 95 -6.88 14.22 -14.06
CA LYS A 95 -6.06 13.13 -14.62
C LYS A 95 -4.73 13.02 -13.87
N ARG A 96 -4.22 11.80 -13.72
CA ARG A 96 -2.87 11.53 -13.19
C ARG A 96 -1.97 11.16 -14.35
N PRO A 97 -0.87 11.92 -14.60
CA PRO A 97 0.09 11.54 -15.61
C PRO A 97 0.90 10.31 -15.14
N LEU A 98 1.09 9.35 -16.03
CA LEU A 98 2.01 8.22 -15.84
C LEU A 98 3.02 8.23 -16.98
N GLY A 99 4.30 8.09 -16.64
CA GLY A 99 5.40 7.88 -17.60
C GLY A 99 5.71 6.39 -17.73
N ILE A 100 5.64 5.85 -18.92
CA ILE A 100 5.95 4.46 -19.22
C ILE A 100 7.32 4.40 -19.88
N PRO A 101 8.37 3.88 -19.18
CA PRO A 101 9.71 3.72 -19.76
C PRO A 101 9.72 2.64 -20.85
N SER A 102 10.75 2.66 -21.71
CA SER A 102 11.04 1.59 -22.67
C SER A 102 11.34 0.26 -21.96
N ALA A 103 11.30 -0.85 -22.70
CA ALA A 103 11.58 -2.15 -22.11
C ALA A 103 13.04 -2.24 -21.59
N ASN A 104 13.99 -1.69 -22.31
CA ASN A 104 15.38 -1.65 -21.90
C ASN A 104 15.60 -0.75 -20.67
N ASP A 105 14.95 0.42 -20.65
CA ASP A 105 15.02 1.33 -19.49
C ASP A 105 14.40 0.70 -18.24
N LYS A 106 13.32 -0.07 -18.39
CA LYS A 106 12.76 -0.84 -17.27
C LYS A 106 13.79 -1.80 -16.67
N LEU A 107 14.57 -2.50 -17.52
CA LEU A 107 15.61 -3.42 -17.03
C LEU A 107 16.71 -2.66 -16.27
N VAL A 108 17.25 -1.58 -16.85
CA VAL A 108 18.28 -0.77 -16.19
C VAL A 108 17.77 -0.18 -14.88
N GLN A 109 16.56 0.40 -14.90
CA GLN A 109 15.94 0.95 -13.68
C GLN A 109 15.75 -0.11 -12.60
N GLU A 110 15.38 -1.35 -12.96
CA GLU A 110 15.21 -2.42 -11.97
C GLU A 110 16.55 -2.84 -11.36
N VAL A 111 17.63 -2.92 -12.14
CA VAL A 111 18.98 -3.19 -11.60
C VAL A 111 19.42 -2.07 -10.67
N VAL A 112 19.26 -0.79 -11.08
CA VAL A 112 19.54 0.38 -10.25
C VAL A 112 18.70 0.34 -8.96
N ARG A 113 17.41 -0.02 -9.05
CA ARG A 113 16.52 -0.16 -7.90
C ARG A 113 17.02 -1.23 -6.92
N MET A 114 17.47 -2.39 -7.42
CA MET A 114 18.01 -3.46 -6.56
C MET A 114 19.26 -3.00 -5.80
N ILE A 115 20.15 -2.27 -6.44
CA ILE A 115 21.36 -1.72 -5.81
C ILE A 115 20.99 -0.71 -4.73
N LEU A 116 20.15 0.29 -5.08
CA LEU A 116 19.73 1.33 -4.14
C LEU A 116 18.91 0.77 -2.99
N GLU A 117 18.04 -0.23 -3.24
CA GLU A 117 17.25 -0.89 -2.19
C GLU A 117 18.18 -1.59 -1.17
N ALA A 118 19.23 -2.28 -1.64
CA ALA A 118 20.21 -2.91 -0.75
C ALA A 118 20.96 -1.88 0.13
N ILE A 119 21.20 -0.68 -0.40
CA ILE A 119 21.89 0.39 0.33
C ILE A 119 20.97 1.11 1.33
N TYR A 120 19.74 1.46 0.93
CA TYR A 120 18.91 2.40 1.68
C TYR A 120 17.80 1.75 2.52
N GLU A 121 17.32 0.54 2.18
CA GLU A 121 16.17 -0.06 2.90
C GLU A 121 16.43 -0.21 4.41
N GLY A 122 17.63 -0.60 4.79
CA GLY A 122 18.03 -0.74 6.19
C GLY A 122 18.19 0.59 6.95
N GLN A 123 18.22 1.73 6.24
CA GLN A 123 18.45 3.06 6.80
C GLN A 123 17.17 3.86 7.01
N PHE A 124 16.08 3.46 6.35
CA PHE A 124 14.81 4.16 6.45
C PHE A 124 14.20 4.04 7.85
N GLU A 125 13.67 5.14 8.34
CA GLU A 125 13.00 5.18 9.63
C GLU A 125 11.79 4.25 9.68
N TYR A 126 11.49 3.72 10.87
CA TYR A 126 10.38 2.80 11.09
C TYR A 126 9.00 3.45 10.85
N THR A 127 8.95 4.78 10.80
CA THR A 127 7.75 5.59 10.55
C THR A 127 7.38 5.70 9.08
N SER A 128 8.27 5.28 8.17
CA SER A 128 8.07 5.28 6.72
C SER A 128 7.54 3.94 6.22
N HIS A 129 6.40 3.94 5.51
CA HIS A 129 5.70 2.71 5.11
C HIS A 129 5.45 2.56 3.61
N GLY A 130 5.41 3.64 2.83
CA GLY A 130 5.10 3.59 1.40
C GLY A 130 6.22 2.97 0.56
N PHE A 131 5.87 2.13 -0.42
CA PHE A 131 6.79 1.55 -1.40
C PHE A 131 7.99 0.76 -0.82
N ARG A 132 7.87 0.27 0.39
CA ARG A 132 8.91 -0.52 1.07
C ARG A 132 8.54 -2.00 1.15
N PRO A 133 9.51 -2.92 1.08
CA PRO A 133 9.26 -4.35 1.29
C PRO A 133 8.58 -4.63 2.65
N ASN A 134 7.66 -5.59 2.68
CA ASN A 134 6.89 -5.99 3.87
C ASN A 134 6.06 -4.89 4.54
N ARG A 135 6.01 -3.68 3.97
CA ARG A 135 5.21 -2.56 4.47
C ARG A 135 4.02 -2.28 3.55
N SER A 136 2.95 -1.79 4.14
CA SER A 136 1.70 -1.54 3.42
C SER A 136 0.89 -0.44 4.12
N CYS A 137 -0.23 -0.03 3.53
CA CYS A 137 -1.20 0.85 4.21
C CYS A 137 -1.60 0.29 5.58
N HIS A 138 -1.75 -1.04 5.71
CA HIS A 138 -2.12 -1.67 6.96
C HIS A 138 -1.04 -1.56 8.03
N THR A 139 0.25 -1.61 7.67
CA THR A 139 1.33 -1.43 8.65
C THR A 139 1.39 0.00 9.19
N ALA A 140 1.16 1.00 8.32
CA ALA A 140 1.05 2.40 8.73
C ALA A 140 -0.14 2.63 9.68
N LEU A 141 -1.32 2.14 9.30
CA LEU A 141 -2.54 2.24 10.11
C LEU A 141 -2.42 1.51 11.46
N ALA A 142 -1.78 0.35 11.48
CA ALA A 142 -1.50 -0.40 12.71
C ALA A 142 -0.57 0.37 13.64
N GLN A 143 0.45 1.02 13.10
CA GLN A 143 1.35 1.88 13.88
C GLN A 143 0.59 3.08 14.46
N ILE A 144 -0.22 3.78 13.67
CA ILE A 144 -1.06 4.88 14.14
C ILE A 144 -1.97 4.40 15.27
N GLN A 145 -2.66 3.27 15.11
CA GLN A 145 -3.57 2.73 16.12
C GLN A 145 -2.86 2.41 17.44
N LYS A 146 -1.61 1.97 17.37
CA LYS A 146 -0.81 1.61 18.55
C LYS A 146 -0.18 2.84 19.23
N THR A 147 0.32 3.81 18.44
CA THR A 147 1.19 4.87 18.97
C THR A 147 0.52 6.23 19.17
N PHE A 148 -0.59 6.53 18.47
CA PHE A 148 -1.26 7.84 18.53
C PHE A 148 -2.29 7.93 19.65
N CYS A 149 -2.30 6.98 20.59
CA CYS A 149 -3.24 6.98 21.71
C CYS A 149 -3.08 8.25 22.55
N GLY A 150 -4.21 8.92 22.82
CA GLY A 150 -4.24 10.15 23.62
C GLY A 150 -3.89 11.42 22.87
N ALA A 151 -3.63 11.38 21.57
CA ALA A 151 -3.48 12.57 20.75
C ALA A 151 -4.71 13.47 20.85
N LYS A 152 -4.52 14.78 20.81
CA LYS A 152 -5.56 15.80 20.82
C LYS A 152 -5.73 16.46 19.46
N TRP A 153 -4.65 16.56 18.69
CA TRP A 153 -4.63 17.15 17.36
C TRP A 153 -3.97 16.21 16.37
N PHE A 154 -4.48 16.21 15.16
CA PHE A 154 -3.85 15.63 13.99
C PHE A 154 -3.42 16.72 13.04
N VAL A 155 -2.23 16.59 12.43
CA VAL A 155 -1.83 17.33 11.24
C VAL A 155 -1.80 16.33 10.10
N GLU A 156 -2.75 16.50 9.17
CA GLU A 156 -2.85 15.72 7.93
C GLU A 156 -1.97 16.43 6.89
N GLY A 157 -0.87 15.82 6.46
CA GLY A 157 0.07 16.44 5.53
C GLY A 157 0.04 15.78 4.15
N ASP A 158 0.02 16.60 3.09
CA ASP A 158 0.11 16.21 1.68
C ASP A 158 1.10 17.14 0.98
N ILE A 159 2.07 16.58 0.28
CA ILE A 159 3.07 17.36 -0.47
C ILE A 159 2.52 17.64 -1.87
N LYS A 160 2.50 18.90 -2.27
CA LYS A 160 1.95 19.34 -3.54
C LYS A 160 2.76 18.82 -4.72
N GLY A 161 2.13 17.94 -5.53
CA GLY A 161 2.74 17.43 -6.76
C GLY A 161 4.10 16.76 -6.55
N PHE A 162 4.28 16.05 -5.45
CA PHE A 162 5.58 15.57 -4.98
C PHE A 162 6.45 14.94 -6.07
N PHE A 163 5.95 13.95 -6.81
CA PHE A 163 6.72 13.27 -7.85
C PHE A 163 7.12 14.19 -9.01
N ASP A 164 6.37 15.24 -9.27
CA ASP A 164 6.64 16.18 -10.36
C ASP A 164 7.58 17.32 -9.89
N ASN A 165 7.73 17.52 -8.57
CA ASN A 165 8.48 18.61 -7.97
C ASN A 165 9.80 18.20 -7.26
N ILE A 166 10.18 16.92 -7.32
CA ILE A 166 11.48 16.48 -6.77
C ILE A 166 12.60 17.24 -7.47
N ASN A 167 13.40 18.00 -6.71
CA ASN A 167 14.56 18.70 -7.24
C ASN A 167 15.69 17.70 -7.51
N HIS A 168 16.16 17.64 -8.77
CA HIS A 168 17.19 16.68 -9.20
C HIS A 168 18.53 16.91 -8.49
N ASP A 169 18.94 18.15 -8.30
CA ASP A 169 20.24 18.44 -7.67
C ASP A 169 20.22 18.13 -6.17
N VAL A 170 19.12 18.44 -5.48
CA VAL A 170 18.92 18.03 -4.07
C VAL A 170 18.95 16.51 -3.94
N LEU A 171 18.23 15.78 -4.83
CA LEU A 171 18.24 14.31 -4.82
C LEU A 171 19.66 13.74 -5.06
N ILE A 172 20.39 14.29 -6.04
CA ILE A 172 21.75 13.87 -6.34
C ILE A 172 22.70 14.14 -5.16
N ASN A 173 22.55 15.28 -4.49
CA ASN A 173 23.34 15.60 -3.29
C ASN A 173 23.04 14.60 -2.15
N ILE A 174 21.77 14.25 -1.93
CA ILE A 174 21.39 13.22 -0.94
C ILE A 174 22.02 11.86 -1.29
N LEU A 175 22.01 11.47 -2.57
CA LEU A 175 22.65 10.22 -3.00
C LEU A 175 24.16 10.24 -2.79
N LYS A 176 24.83 11.37 -3.08
CA LYS A 176 26.28 11.53 -2.92
C LYS A 176 26.76 11.46 -1.47
N GLU A 177 25.90 11.66 -0.49
CA GLU A 177 26.25 11.43 0.91
C GLU A 177 26.70 9.99 1.20
N ARG A 178 26.21 9.03 0.42
CA ARG A 178 26.48 7.59 0.59
C ARG A 178 27.18 6.96 -0.62
N ILE A 179 27.11 7.59 -1.78
CA ILE A 179 27.58 7.03 -3.04
C ILE A 179 28.69 7.91 -3.60
N ALA A 180 29.92 7.39 -3.62
CA ALA A 180 31.11 8.04 -4.16
C ALA A 180 31.43 7.62 -5.62
N ASP A 181 30.51 6.91 -6.29
CA ASP A 181 30.65 6.47 -7.68
C ASP A 181 30.01 7.48 -8.65
N ASP A 182 30.81 8.36 -9.24
CA ASP A 182 30.32 9.38 -10.17
C ASP A 182 29.69 8.78 -11.45
N ARG A 183 30.15 7.61 -11.92
CA ARG A 183 29.54 6.93 -13.08
C ARG A 183 28.09 6.51 -12.76
N PHE A 184 27.88 5.97 -11.57
CA PHE A 184 26.56 5.56 -11.11
C PHE A 184 25.64 6.79 -10.91
N ILE A 185 26.17 7.86 -10.35
CA ILE A 185 25.43 9.13 -10.18
C ILE A 185 25.08 9.75 -11.54
N ARG A 186 26.00 9.72 -12.53
CA ARG A 186 25.70 10.20 -13.88
C ARG A 186 24.56 9.39 -14.53
N LEU A 187 24.55 8.06 -14.35
CA LEU A 187 23.46 7.24 -14.86
C LEU A 187 22.10 7.63 -14.24
N ILE A 188 22.05 7.82 -12.92
CA ILE A 188 20.82 8.26 -12.26
C ILE A 188 20.39 9.63 -12.82
N ARG A 189 21.33 10.56 -13.01
CA ARG A 189 21.03 11.87 -13.61
C ARG A 189 20.52 11.75 -15.05
N LYS A 190 21.07 10.84 -15.86
CA LYS A 190 20.54 10.54 -17.21
C LYS A 190 19.09 10.04 -17.14
N LEU A 191 18.78 9.11 -16.21
CA LEU A 191 17.42 8.57 -16.02
C LEU A 191 16.41 9.65 -15.58
N LEU A 192 16.83 10.58 -14.72
CA LEU A 192 15.98 11.70 -14.27
C LEU A 192 15.71 12.71 -15.40
N LYS A 193 16.72 12.98 -16.26
CA LYS A 193 16.65 13.94 -17.35
C LYS A 193 16.10 13.39 -18.67
N ALA A 194 15.75 12.09 -18.73
CA ALA A 194 15.29 11.43 -19.96
C ALA A 194 14.05 12.08 -20.60
N GLY A 195 13.27 12.84 -19.84
CA GLY A 195 12.08 13.52 -20.35
C GLY A 195 10.88 12.59 -20.55
N TYR A 196 9.86 13.12 -21.22
CA TYR A 196 8.69 12.36 -21.61
C TYR A 196 8.15 12.84 -22.97
N ILE A 197 7.43 11.95 -23.64
CA ILE A 197 6.68 12.29 -24.86
C ILE A 197 5.19 12.28 -24.54
N GLU A 198 4.54 13.39 -24.91
CA GLU A 198 3.10 13.61 -24.80
C GLU A 198 2.62 14.21 -26.14
N ASP A 199 1.56 13.63 -26.72
CA ASP A 199 1.00 14.05 -28.00
C ASP A 199 2.06 14.25 -29.11
N TRP A 200 3.02 13.28 -29.17
CA TRP A 200 4.17 13.27 -30.09
C TRP A 200 5.17 14.42 -29.92
N LYS A 201 5.04 15.21 -28.82
CA LYS A 201 5.99 16.29 -28.49
C LYS A 201 6.89 15.84 -27.34
N PHE A 202 8.18 16.11 -27.48
CA PHE A 202 9.16 15.86 -26.43
C PHE A 202 9.15 16.98 -25.39
N HIS A 203 9.11 16.61 -24.13
CA HIS A 203 9.21 17.52 -22.99
C HIS A 203 10.41 17.15 -22.13
N ARG A 204 11.26 18.13 -21.87
CA ARG A 204 12.38 17.97 -20.94
C ARG A 204 11.86 17.96 -19.50
N THR A 205 12.48 17.14 -18.66
CA THR A 205 12.23 17.12 -17.22
C THR A 205 13.35 17.88 -16.50
N TYR A 206 13.00 19.02 -15.92
CA TYR A 206 13.91 19.80 -15.08
C TYR A 206 13.78 19.46 -13.61
N SER A 207 12.65 18.93 -13.22
CA SER A 207 12.32 18.44 -11.88
C SER A 207 11.44 17.18 -11.99
N GLY A 208 11.35 16.46 -10.90
CA GLY A 208 10.47 15.30 -10.79
C GLY A 208 11.08 13.99 -11.26
N THR A 209 10.43 12.92 -10.82
CA THR A 209 10.67 11.57 -11.30
C THR A 209 9.43 11.10 -12.05
N PRO A 210 9.57 10.42 -13.21
CA PRO A 210 8.38 9.96 -13.94
C PRO A 210 7.49 9.10 -13.05
N GLN A 211 6.23 9.51 -12.82
CA GLN A 211 5.26 8.66 -12.15
C GLN A 211 5.03 7.41 -13.00
N GLY A 212 5.54 6.26 -12.55
CA GLY A 212 5.52 4.99 -13.31
C GLY A 212 6.90 4.44 -13.66
N GLY A 213 7.98 5.19 -13.42
CA GLY A 213 9.33 4.67 -13.42
C GLY A 213 9.54 3.63 -12.31
N ILE A 214 10.32 2.59 -12.57
CA ILE A 214 10.54 1.49 -11.62
C ILE A 214 11.35 1.95 -10.41
N VAL A 215 12.32 2.83 -10.61
CA VAL A 215 13.19 3.35 -9.55
C VAL A 215 12.56 4.54 -8.80
N SER A 216 11.60 5.24 -9.42
CA SER A 216 11.02 6.49 -8.90
C SER A 216 10.47 6.39 -7.47
N PRO A 217 9.73 5.31 -7.07
CA PRO A 217 9.23 5.19 -5.69
C PRO A 217 10.33 5.09 -4.64
N LEU A 218 11.45 4.44 -4.99
CA LEU A 218 12.58 4.31 -4.08
C LEU A 218 13.36 5.63 -3.96
N LEU A 219 13.59 6.33 -5.08
CA LEU A 219 14.19 7.67 -5.06
C LEU A 219 13.35 8.66 -4.25
N ALA A 220 12.03 8.57 -4.38
CA ALA A 220 11.08 9.33 -3.57
C ALA A 220 11.24 9.07 -2.07
N ASN A 221 11.41 7.81 -1.66
CA ASN A 221 11.66 7.46 -0.27
C ASN A 221 13.02 7.93 0.22
N ILE A 222 14.08 7.84 -0.59
CA ILE A 222 15.42 8.36 -0.27
C ILE A 222 15.36 9.87 -0.04
N TYR A 223 14.60 10.58 -0.88
CA TYR A 223 14.41 12.03 -0.76
C TYR A 223 13.70 12.42 0.54
N LEU A 224 12.58 11.76 0.83
CA LEU A 224 11.77 12.03 2.02
C LEU A 224 12.31 11.42 3.32
N ASP A 225 13.34 10.56 3.26
CA ASP A 225 14.05 10.09 4.46
C ASP A 225 14.67 11.24 5.26
N LYS A 226 15.01 12.33 4.59
CA LYS A 226 15.46 13.57 5.25
C LYS A 226 14.36 14.17 6.15
N LEU A 227 13.11 14.15 5.67
CA LEU A 227 11.97 14.57 6.49
C LEU A 227 11.74 13.60 7.66
N ASP A 228 11.86 12.29 7.41
CA ASP A 228 11.67 11.28 8.46
C ASP A 228 12.70 11.43 9.59
N LYS A 229 13.98 11.71 9.24
CA LYS A 229 15.05 11.98 10.19
C LYS A 229 14.85 13.29 10.94
N TYR A 230 14.49 14.37 10.23
CA TYR A 230 14.12 15.65 10.86
C TYR A 230 12.99 15.47 11.87
N MET A 231 11.93 14.75 11.50
CA MET A 231 10.82 14.48 12.42
C MET A 231 11.23 13.63 13.62
N LYS A 232 12.19 12.74 13.47
CA LYS A 232 12.73 11.93 14.59
C LYS A 232 13.45 12.81 15.61
N GLU A 233 14.29 13.74 15.15
CA GLU A 233 14.97 14.73 16.00
C GLU A 233 13.95 15.67 16.64
N TYR A 234 13.05 16.21 15.86
CA TYR A 234 11.98 17.10 16.32
C TYR A 234 11.11 16.46 17.42
N ILE A 235 10.82 15.15 17.32
CA ILE A 235 10.09 14.42 18.35
C ILE A 235 10.86 14.39 19.66
N GLN A 236 12.19 14.23 19.64
CA GLN A 236 13.02 14.20 20.84
C GLN A 236 12.98 15.54 21.58
N ASP A 237 13.03 16.65 20.84
CA ASP A 237 13.01 18.01 21.40
C ASP A 237 11.60 18.41 21.89
N PHE A 238 10.56 17.98 21.19
CA PHE A 238 9.18 18.31 21.52
C PHE A 238 8.64 17.51 22.71
N ASP A 239 9.03 16.23 22.87
CA ASP A 239 8.49 15.34 23.90
C ASP A 239 8.92 15.81 25.30
N LYS A 240 7.96 16.20 26.16
CA LYS A 240 8.21 16.71 27.52
C LYS A 240 7.51 15.86 28.59
N GLY A 241 8.15 15.77 29.76
CA GLY A 241 7.61 15.11 30.95
C GLY A 241 7.50 13.60 30.86
N LYS A 242 7.67 12.86 31.95
CA LYS A 242 7.50 11.39 32.00
C LYS A 242 6.02 11.01 32.14
N ASN A 243 5.28 11.68 33.02
CA ASN A 243 3.87 11.42 33.33
C ASN A 243 3.10 12.71 33.36
N ARG A 244 1.82 12.66 33.02
CA ARG A 244 0.90 13.80 33.20
C ARG A 244 0.64 14.06 34.68
N LYS A 245 0.44 15.30 35.06
CA LYS A 245 -0.01 15.70 36.40
C LYS A 245 -1.31 14.98 36.72
N ARG A 246 -1.47 14.58 37.97
CA ARG A 246 -2.72 13.98 38.45
C ARG A 246 -3.81 15.05 38.52
N ASN A 247 -5.02 14.68 38.13
CA ASN A 247 -6.18 15.55 38.29
C ASN A 247 -6.49 15.71 39.78
N GLN A 248 -6.53 16.95 40.25
CA GLN A 248 -6.72 17.27 41.66
C GLN A 248 -8.06 16.72 42.22
N ALA A 249 -9.17 16.83 41.46
CA ALA A 249 -10.45 16.27 41.84
C ALA A 249 -10.42 14.74 41.95
N SER A 250 -9.68 14.06 41.03
CA SER A 250 -9.49 12.61 41.11
C SER A 250 -8.64 12.20 42.33
N CYS A 251 -7.67 13.01 42.71
CA CYS A 251 -6.86 12.79 43.92
C CYS A 251 -7.73 12.91 45.17
N SER A 252 -8.54 13.97 45.29
CA SER A 252 -9.44 14.21 46.43
C SER A 252 -10.42 13.04 46.62
N LEU A 253 -11.02 12.55 45.52
CA LEU A 253 -11.87 11.35 45.59
C LEU A 253 -11.08 10.10 46.01
N GLY A 254 -9.84 9.98 45.61
CA GLY A 254 -8.93 8.90 46.01
C GLY A 254 -8.59 8.94 47.51
N TYR A 255 -8.38 10.13 48.07
CA TYR A 255 -8.17 10.32 49.50
C TYR A 255 -9.44 9.98 50.30
N LYS A 256 -10.59 10.51 49.88
CA LYS A 256 -11.89 10.19 50.50
C LYS A 256 -12.17 8.68 50.50
N ARG A 257 -11.89 7.99 49.40
CA ARG A 257 -12.06 6.55 49.30
C ARG A 257 -11.15 5.75 50.23
N ARG A 258 -9.88 6.15 50.40
CA ARG A 258 -8.95 5.54 51.35
C ARG A 258 -9.42 5.72 52.79
N TRP A 259 -9.92 6.91 53.14
CA TRP A 259 -10.49 7.20 54.44
C TRP A 259 -11.71 6.32 54.73
N ILE A 260 -12.65 6.21 53.75
CA ILE A 260 -13.83 5.33 53.89
C ILE A 260 -13.42 3.87 54.15
N VAL A 261 -12.46 3.36 53.39
CA VAL A 261 -11.94 1.98 53.58
C VAL A 261 -11.28 1.79 54.94
N HIS A 262 -10.54 2.79 55.43
CA HIS A 262 -9.94 2.73 56.75
C HIS A 262 -11.02 2.74 57.85
N LYS A 263 -12.06 3.57 57.70
CA LYS A 263 -13.20 3.61 58.63
C LYS A 263 -13.97 2.29 58.62
N LEU A 264 -14.24 1.72 57.45
CA LEU A 264 -14.91 0.41 57.31
C LEU A 264 -14.19 -0.75 58.03
N LYS A 265 -12.88 -0.68 58.19
CA LYS A 265 -12.10 -1.70 58.93
C LYS A 265 -12.26 -1.58 60.44
N LYS A 266 -12.62 -0.40 60.95
CA LYS A 266 -12.77 -0.11 62.39
C LYS A 266 -14.19 -0.12 62.87
N THR A 267 -15.19 0.01 61.98
CA THR A 267 -16.60 0.11 62.32
C THR A 267 -17.21 -1.27 62.51
N VAL A 268 -17.76 -1.53 63.69
CA VAL A 268 -18.46 -2.76 64.06
C VAL A 268 -19.99 -2.64 63.87
N ASN A 269 -20.52 -1.43 63.97
CA ASN A 269 -21.97 -1.16 63.81
C ASN A 269 -22.41 -1.39 62.36
N GLU A 270 -23.40 -2.29 62.15
CA GLU A 270 -23.90 -2.67 60.83
C GLU A 270 -24.58 -1.50 60.07
N ALA A 271 -25.32 -0.64 60.73
CA ALA A 271 -26.00 0.51 60.13
C ALA A 271 -24.97 1.51 59.59
N GLU A 272 -23.96 1.88 60.38
CA GLU A 272 -22.86 2.77 59.98
C GLU A 272 -22.01 2.14 58.86
N ARG A 273 -21.79 0.82 58.91
CA ARG A 273 -21.10 0.07 57.89
C ARG A 273 -21.83 0.09 56.55
N ALA A 274 -23.15 -0.04 56.53
CA ALA A 274 -24.00 0.04 55.35
C ALA A 274 -23.90 1.43 54.68
N GLU A 275 -23.94 2.49 55.49
CA GLU A 275 -23.78 3.88 54.99
C GLU A 275 -22.39 4.14 54.40
N LEU A 276 -21.33 3.67 55.03
CA LEU A 276 -19.98 3.74 54.50
C LEU A 276 -19.82 2.97 53.19
N ILE A 277 -20.44 1.80 53.04
CA ILE A 277 -20.46 1.04 51.80
C ILE A 277 -21.19 1.81 50.69
N LYS A 278 -22.32 2.47 51.01
CA LYS A 278 -23.04 3.33 50.07
C LYS A 278 -22.14 4.49 49.60
N SER A 279 -21.55 5.22 50.56
CA SER A 279 -20.62 6.32 50.28
C SER A 279 -19.42 5.87 49.48
N TYR A 280 -18.88 4.67 49.71
CA TYR A 280 -17.80 4.09 48.91
C TYR A 280 -18.23 3.84 47.45
N LYS A 281 -19.41 3.26 47.23
CA LYS A 281 -20.00 3.01 45.91
C LYS A 281 -20.19 4.31 45.14
N GLU A 282 -20.75 5.34 45.76
CA GLU A 282 -20.96 6.66 45.17
C GLU A 282 -19.63 7.34 44.81
N ASN A 283 -18.66 7.37 45.74
CA ASN A 283 -17.32 7.90 45.47
C ASN A 283 -16.64 7.15 44.33
N LYS A 284 -16.77 5.83 44.26
CA LYS A 284 -16.23 5.01 43.16
C LYS A 284 -16.88 5.36 41.84
N ALA A 285 -18.20 5.55 41.80
CA ALA A 285 -18.92 5.96 40.60
C ALA A 285 -18.47 7.35 40.11
N GLN A 286 -18.39 8.34 41.02
CA GLN A 286 -17.89 9.68 40.70
C GLN A 286 -16.42 9.65 40.16
N SER A 287 -15.55 8.85 40.80
CA SER A 287 -14.16 8.74 40.38
C SER A 287 -14.01 8.13 38.99
N MET A 288 -14.98 7.39 38.49
CA MET A 288 -14.99 6.86 37.15
C MET A 288 -15.37 7.88 36.05
N LEU A 289 -16.08 8.96 36.46
CA LEU A 289 -16.45 10.03 35.52
C LEU A 289 -15.32 11.05 35.31
N ILE A 290 -14.38 11.14 36.24
CA ILE A 290 -13.29 12.13 36.22
C ILE A 290 -12.00 11.49 35.69
N PRO A 291 -11.27 12.14 34.77
CA PRO A 291 -9.94 11.68 34.34
C PRO A 291 -8.97 11.63 35.52
N SER A 292 -8.17 10.57 35.64
CA SER A 292 -7.16 10.43 36.71
C SER A 292 -5.96 11.37 36.52
N SER A 293 -5.72 11.87 35.33
CA SER A 293 -4.65 12.80 34.99
C SER A 293 -5.22 14.01 34.26
N ASP A 294 -4.52 15.12 34.38
CA ASP A 294 -4.86 16.35 33.65
C ASP A 294 -4.65 16.09 32.14
N GLU A 295 -5.69 16.36 31.36
CA GLU A 295 -5.64 16.15 29.91
C GLU A 295 -4.92 17.27 29.17
N MET A 296 -4.84 18.47 29.76
CA MET A 296 -4.23 19.67 29.19
C MET A 296 -2.94 20.09 29.93
N ASP A 297 -2.28 19.13 30.58
CA ASP A 297 -1.01 19.38 31.26
C ASP A 297 0.04 19.90 30.30
N ALA A 298 0.41 21.18 30.43
CA ALA A 298 1.43 21.84 29.62
C ALA A 298 2.84 21.23 29.81
N GLY A 299 3.08 20.57 30.94
CA GLY A 299 4.33 19.85 31.23
C GLY A 299 4.43 18.47 30.57
N TYR A 300 3.37 18.02 29.88
CA TYR A 300 3.38 16.72 29.19
C TYR A 300 3.00 16.87 27.73
N LYS A 301 4.00 16.79 26.86
CA LYS A 301 3.82 16.89 25.40
C LYS A 301 4.35 15.63 24.72
N ARG A 302 3.68 15.18 23.68
CA ARG A 302 4.11 14.05 22.83
C ARG A 302 3.75 14.31 21.37
N LEU A 303 4.68 13.96 20.49
CA LEU A 303 4.50 13.97 19.05
C LEU A 303 4.70 12.56 18.50
N LYS A 304 3.84 12.16 17.59
CA LYS A 304 3.94 10.90 16.85
C LYS A 304 3.78 11.19 15.37
N TYR A 305 4.55 10.50 14.55
CA TYR A 305 4.64 10.71 13.11
C TYR A 305 4.58 9.38 12.38
N VAL A 306 3.86 9.34 11.26
CA VAL A 306 3.79 8.21 10.32
C VAL A 306 3.67 8.76 8.90
N ARG A 307 4.46 8.22 7.96
CA ARG A 307 4.43 8.59 6.54
C ARG A 307 4.15 7.39 5.65
N TYR A 308 3.38 7.63 4.61
CA TYR A 308 3.14 6.70 3.52
C TYR A 308 3.32 7.40 2.17
N ALA A 309 4.47 7.20 1.53
CA ALA A 309 4.90 7.97 0.34
C ALA A 309 4.93 9.49 0.65
N ASP A 310 4.14 10.28 -0.06
CA ASP A 310 3.97 11.72 0.10
C ASP A 310 2.92 12.12 1.16
N ASP A 311 2.04 11.21 1.55
CA ASP A 311 1.07 11.44 2.62
C ASP A 311 1.68 11.17 4.00
N PHE A 312 1.47 12.06 4.98
CA PHE A 312 1.88 11.83 6.36
C PHE A 312 0.84 12.28 7.37
N LEU A 313 0.89 11.68 8.55
CA LEU A 313 0.02 12.03 9.67
C LEU A 313 0.85 12.27 10.93
N ILE A 314 0.63 13.41 11.57
CA ILE A 314 1.24 13.74 12.86
C ILE A 314 0.16 13.74 13.92
N GLY A 315 0.39 13.05 15.04
CA GLY A 315 -0.50 13.03 16.21
C GLY A 315 0.14 13.76 17.38
N ILE A 316 -0.54 14.76 17.94
CA ILE A 316 0.02 15.67 18.91
C ILE A 316 -0.77 15.59 20.22
N ILE A 317 -0.06 15.38 21.33
CA ILE A 317 -0.51 15.65 22.68
C ILE A 317 0.06 16.99 23.08
N GLY A 318 -0.74 18.05 23.00
CA GLY A 318 -0.34 19.43 23.21
C GLY A 318 -1.49 20.38 22.89
N SER A 319 -1.17 21.68 22.80
CA SER A 319 -2.12 22.74 22.45
C SER A 319 -2.39 22.79 20.94
N LYS A 320 -3.38 23.60 20.53
CA LYS A 320 -3.60 23.89 19.10
C LYS A 320 -2.47 24.72 18.51
N GLU A 321 -1.87 25.59 19.32
CA GLU A 321 -0.70 26.38 18.93
C GLU A 321 0.51 25.50 18.65
N ASP A 322 0.76 24.47 19.47
CA ASP A 322 1.80 23.49 19.18
C ASP A 322 1.59 22.84 17.80
N ALA A 323 0.33 22.52 17.46
CA ALA A 323 0.02 21.93 16.15
C ALA A 323 0.25 22.91 14.98
N ARG A 324 0.02 24.21 15.19
CA ARG A 324 0.32 25.25 14.19
C ARG A 324 1.83 25.42 14.00
N HIS A 325 2.59 25.53 15.09
CA HIS A 325 4.05 25.63 15.03
C HIS A 325 4.65 24.43 14.30
N ILE A 326 4.26 23.22 14.67
CA ILE A 326 4.75 22.00 14.01
C ILE A 326 4.44 22.01 12.50
N LYS A 327 3.25 22.47 12.10
CA LYS A 327 2.89 22.58 10.68
C LYS A 327 3.80 23.57 9.94
N GLU A 328 4.05 24.74 10.52
CA GLU A 328 4.91 25.76 9.90
C GLU A 328 6.39 25.32 9.87
N ASP A 329 6.90 24.69 10.93
CA ASP A 329 8.26 24.17 10.97
C ASP A 329 8.49 23.08 9.90
N VAL A 330 7.53 22.17 9.73
CA VAL A 330 7.57 21.16 8.66
C VAL A 330 7.50 21.81 7.29
N LYS A 331 6.66 22.84 7.11
CA LYS A 331 6.57 23.62 5.85
C LYS A 331 7.90 24.28 5.52
N THR A 332 8.52 24.95 6.48
CA THR A 332 9.82 25.59 6.33
C THR A 332 10.91 24.58 6.00
N PHE A 333 10.97 23.47 6.73
CA PHE A 333 11.94 22.42 6.45
C PHE A 333 11.81 21.86 5.01
N LEU A 334 10.58 21.59 4.56
CA LEU A 334 10.33 21.10 3.21
C LEU A 334 10.76 22.11 2.15
N ALA A 335 10.50 23.40 2.36
CA ALA A 335 10.88 24.45 1.42
C ALA A 335 12.40 24.62 1.36
N ASP A 336 13.05 24.78 2.51
CA ASP A 336 14.46 25.18 2.60
C ASP A 336 15.42 24.00 2.29
N LYS A 337 15.10 22.80 2.76
CA LYS A 337 16.00 21.64 2.63
C LYS A 337 15.67 20.75 1.45
N LEU A 338 14.39 20.69 1.08
CA LEU A 338 13.93 19.75 0.06
C LEU A 338 13.32 20.45 -1.18
N ALA A 339 13.24 21.77 -1.21
CA ALA A 339 12.61 22.54 -2.28
C ALA A 339 11.20 22.00 -2.63
N LEU A 340 10.40 21.65 -1.61
CA LEU A 340 9.06 21.11 -1.73
C LEU A 340 8.04 22.03 -1.04
N GLU A 341 6.80 22.03 -1.56
CA GLU A 341 5.69 22.78 -0.98
C GLU A 341 4.67 21.84 -0.33
N LEU A 342 4.18 22.22 0.86
CA LEU A 342 2.98 21.60 1.43
C LEU A 342 1.73 22.05 0.67
N SER A 343 0.80 21.14 0.44
CA SER A 343 -0.53 21.47 -0.08
C SER A 343 -1.37 22.11 1.03
N GLU A 344 -1.52 23.43 1.02
CA GLU A 344 -2.28 24.14 2.06
C GLU A 344 -3.74 23.71 2.14
N GLU A 345 -4.36 23.42 0.98
CA GLU A 345 -5.74 22.95 0.89
C GLU A 345 -5.97 21.59 1.56
N LYS A 346 -4.96 20.72 1.56
CA LYS A 346 -5.04 19.37 2.07
C LYS A 346 -4.34 19.18 3.42
N THR A 347 -3.44 20.10 3.79
CA THR A 347 -2.74 20.04 5.07
C THR A 347 -3.60 20.68 6.16
N LEU A 348 -4.36 19.85 6.84
CA LEU A 348 -5.36 20.25 7.81
C LEU A 348 -4.89 19.99 9.24
N ILE A 349 -5.28 20.89 10.17
CA ILE A 349 -5.16 20.67 11.61
C ILE A 349 -6.53 20.25 12.13
N THR A 350 -6.67 18.97 12.47
CA THR A 350 -7.95 18.38 12.86
C THR A 350 -7.92 18.00 14.34
N HIS A 351 -8.90 18.48 15.13
CA HIS A 351 -9.07 18.01 16.51
C HIS A 351 -9.53 16.55 16.49
N THR A 352 -8.99 15.71 17.39
CA THR A 352 -9.21 14.25 17.37
C THR A 352 -10.64 13.81 17.70
N SER A 353 -11.53 14.74 18.10
CA SER A 353 -12.99 14.47 18.14
C SER A 353 -13.63 14.44 16.75
N LYS A 354 -12.98 15.05 15.77
CA LYS A 354 -13.30 14.94 14.35
C LYS A 354 -12.36 13.93 13.72
N ALA A 355 -12.82 13.23 12.69
CA ALA A 355 -12.00 12.24 12.05
C ALA A 355 -11.02 12.87 11.04
N ALA A 356 -9.73 12.58 11.18
CA ALA A 356 -8.72 12.84 10.15
C ALA A 356 -8.79 11.78 9.06
N LYS A 357 -8.49 12.15 7.82
CA LYS A 357 -8.49 11.21 6.68
C LYS A 357 -7.07 10.80 6.33
N PHE A 358 -6.77 9.51 6.46
CA PHE A 358 -5.47 8.98 6.09
C PHE A 358 -5.62 7.60 5.46
N LEU A 359 -5.00 7.39 4.30
CA LEU A 359 -5.04 6.12 3.55
C LEU A 359 -6.47 5.55 3.40
N GLY A 360 -7.45 6.40 3.09
CA GLY A 360 -8.83 5.97 2.89
C GLY A 360 -9.61 5.58 4.14
N TYR A 361 -9.00 5.67 5.32
CA TYR A 361 -9.66 5.53 6.62
C TYR A 361 -9.96 6.88 7.24
N GLU A 362 -10.96 6.93 8.08
CA GLU A 362 -11.24 8.02 9.01
C GLU A 362 -10.68 7.64 10.39
N ILE A 363 -9.83 8.51 10.94
CA ILE A 363 -9.07 8.24 12.17
C ILE A 363 -9.50 9.24 13.24
N ASP A 364 -9.98 8.74 14.36
CA ASP A 364 -10.33 9.54 15.53
C ASP A 364 -9.75 8.96 16.82
N VAL A 365 -9.82 9.72 17.91
CA VAL A 365 -9.45 9.26 19.25
C VAL A 365 -10.68 9.30 20.15
N THR A 366 -10.96 8.17 20.78
CA THR A 366 -12.13 8.04 21.65
C THR A 366 -12.00 8.95 22.88
N SER A 367 -13.05 9.72 23.13
CA SER A 367 -13.25 10.48 24.36
C SER A 367 -14.59 10.05 24.95
N SER A 368 -14.59 9.00 25.78
CA SER A 368 -15.82 8.47 26.37
C SER A 368 -15.64 8.27 27.87
N ASN A 369 -16.62 8.65 28.63
CA ASN A 369 -16.73 8.38 30.07
C ASN A 369 -17.55 7.10 30.36
N THR A 370 -17.90 6.30 29.34
CA THR A 370 -18.62 5.05 29.53
C THR A 370 -17.80 4.07 30.36
N THR A 371 -18.45 3.40 31.29
CA THR A 371 -17.85 2.35 32.10
C THR A 371 -18.35 0.99 31.62
N ARG A 372 -17.47 -0.01 31.64
CA ARG A 372 -17.81 -1.42 31.37
C ARG A 372 -17.20 -2.31 32.43
N ARG A 373 -17.89 -3.41 32.76
CA ARG A 373 -17.26 -4.47 33.55
C ARG A 373 -16.24 -5.22 32.72
N SER A 374 -15.02 -5.36 33.25
CA SER A 374 -14.01 -6.25 32.70
C SER A 374 -14.40 -7.71 32.93
N ILE A 375 -13.69 -8.64 32.28
CA ILE A 375 -13.85 -10.10 32.47
C ILE A 375 -13.75 -10.46 33.96
N ASN A 376 -12.92 -9.76 34.72
CA ASN A 376 -12.74 -9.97 36.17
C ASN A 376 -13.78 -9.21 37.04
N GLY A 377 -14.91 -8.79 36.47
CA GLY A 377 -16.00 -8.11 37.21
C GLY A 377 -15.71 -6.66 37.62
N VAL A 378 -14.49 -6.15 37.39
CA VAL A 378 -14.08 -4.79 37.79
C VAL A 378 -14.63 -3.77 36.80
N MET A 379 -15.34 -2.75 37.29
CA MET A 379 -15.77 -1.61 36.48
C MET A 379 -14.54 -0.78 36.06
N ARG A 380 -14.41 -0.57 34.78
CA ARG A 380 -13.32 0.26 34.18
C ARG A 380 -13.92 1.19 33.14
N ARG A 381 -13.27 2.33 32.90
CA ARG A 381 -13.57 3.15 31.73
C ARG A 381 -13.28 2.33 30.47
N ALA A 382 -14.25 2.25 29.58
CA ALA A 382 -14.08 1.56 28.31
C ALA A 382 -13.53 2.53 27.26
N PHE A 383 -12.51 2.08 26.52
CA PHE A 383 -12.04 2.67 25.26
C PHE A 383 -11.66 4.17 25.28
N ASN A 384 -11.27 4.74 26.41
CA ASN A 384 -10.85 6.14 26.46
C ASN A 384 -9.45 6.33 25.85
N LYS A 385 -9.28 7.41 25.09
CA LYS A 385 -8.02 7.84 24.45
C LYS A 385 -7.41 6.82 23.46
N ARG A 386 -8.20 5.88 22.96
CA ARG A 386 -7.76 4.93 21.94
C ARG A 386 -8.07 5.42 20.55
N VAL A 387 -7.15 5.19 19.64
CA VAL A 387 -7.34 5.47 18.22
C VAL A 387 -8.34 4.47 17.64
N ARG A 388 -9.35 5.00 16.92
CA ARG A 388 -10.24 4.19 16.08
C ARG A 388 -9.93 4.42 14.63
N LEU A 389 -9.94 3.35 13.88
CA LEU A 389 -9.87 3.34 12.42
C LEU A 389 -11.28 3.05 11.92
N MET A 390 -11.86 3.94 11.14
CA MET A 390 -13.26 3.83 10.71
C MET A 390 -13.35 3.85 9.19
N ILE A 391 -14.34 3.13 8.66
CA ILE A 391 -14.77 3.29 7.28
C ILE A 391 -15.62 4.55 7.23
N GLY A 392 -15.28 5.50 6.40
CA GLY A 392 -16.04 6.76 6.26
C GLY A 392 -17.44 6.51 5.73
N LYS A 393 -18.41 7.30 6.21
CA LYS A 393 -19.85 7.16 5.92
C LYS A 393 -20.18 7.00 4.44
N ASN A 394 -19.49 7.72 3.58
CA ASN A 394 -19.75 7.70 2.13
C ASN A 394 -18.84 6.73 1.35
N THR A 395 -17.91 6.06 2.02
CA THR A 395 -16.92 5.22 1.34
C THR A 395 -17.56 4.04 0.62
N ILE A 396 -18.48 3.35 1.30
CA ILE A 396 -19.23 2.22 0.72
C ILE A 396 -20.11 2.70 -0.43
N LYS A 397 -20.88 3.78 -0.22
CA LYS A 397 -21.75 4.39 -1.24
C LYS A 397 -20.97 4.76 -2.50
N ASN A 398 -19.90 5.52 -2.33
CA ASN A 398 -19.08 5.97 -3.45
C ASN A 398 -18.44 4.80 -4.21
N LYS A 399 -17.99 3.76 -3.51
CA LYS A 399 -17.45 2.57 -4.18
C LYS A 399 -18.50 1.82 -4.98
N LEU A 400 -19.72 1.67 -4.47
CA LEU A 400 -20.83 1.03 -5.18
C LEU A 400 -21.29 1.82 -6.41
N LEU A 401 -21.27 3.16 -6.32
CA LEU A 401 -21.56 4.06 -7.46
C LEU A 401 -20.47 3.99 -8.54
N GLU A 402 -19.19 4.02 -8.13
CA GLU A 402 -18.04 3.89 -9.02
C GLU A 402 -18.11 2.58 -9.84
N GLU A 403 -18.49 1.49 -9.18
CA GLU A 403 -18.66 0.18 -9.82
C GLU A 403 -20.00 0.05 -10.58
N ARG A 404 -20.87 1.07 -10.53
CA ARG A 404 -22.22 1.08 -11.14
C ARG A 404 -23.11 -0.07 -10.65
N MET A 405 -22.99 -0.41 -9.35
CA MET A 405 -23.72 -1.53 -8.73
C MET A 405 -25.03 -1.11 -8.08
N ILE A 406 -25.25 0.19 -7.88
CA ILE A 406 -26.46 0.74 -7.28
C ILE A 406 -27.06 1.87 -8.11
N GLU A 407 -28.37 2.02 -7.92
CA GLU A 407 -29.15 3.21 -8.25
C GLU A 407 -29.68 3.80 -6.94
N ILE A 408 -29.54 5.11 -6.76
CA ILE A 408 -30.07 5.81 -5.58
C ILE A 408 -31.45 6.33 -5.93
N LYS A 409 -32.46 5.93 -5.15
CA LYS A 409 -33.82 6.49 -5.20
C LYS A 409 -34.11 7.20 -3.88
N ILE A 410 -34.79 8.32 -3.94
CA ILE A 410 -35.27 9.01 -2.76
C ILE A 410 -36.71 8.56 -2.51
N HIS A 411 -36.95 8.01 -1.31
CA HIS A 411 -38.28 7.64 -0.85
C HIS A 411 -38.51 8.22 0.54
N ASN A 412 -39.57 9.01 0.71
CA ASN A 412 -39.88 9.72 1.96
C ASN A 412 -38.68 10.49 2.55
N GLY A 413 -37.95 11.23 1.70
CA GLY A 413 -36.77 12.02 2.09
C GLY A 413 -35.52 11.20 2.47
N ARG A 414 -35.55 9.86 2.36
CA ARG A 414 -34.44 8.96 2.65
C ARG A 414 -33.89 8.30 1.39
N GLU A 415 -32.56 8.18 1.31
CA GLU A 415 -31.90 7.47 0.23
C GLU A 415 -32.13 5.95 0.36
N GLN A 416 -32.64 5.34 -0.70
CA GLN A 416 -32.69 3.90 -0.88
C GLN A 416 -31.69 3.48 -1.95
N TRP A 417 -30.82 2.57 -1.62
CA TRP A 417 -29.85 2.00 -2.55
C TRP A 417 -30.42 0.74 -3.19
N LYS A 418 -30.79 0.83 -4.47
CA LYS A 418 -31.30 -0.30 -5.23
C LYS A 418 -30.18 -0.98 -6.01
N PRO A 419 -29.86 -2.27 -5.75
CA PRO A 419 -28.85 -3.00 -6.50
C PRO A 419 -29.19 -3.03 -8.00
N LYS A 420 -28.18 -2.85 -8.85
CA LYS A 420 -28.28 -2.88 -10.33
C LYS A 420 -27.54 -4.09 -10.90
N SER A 421 -28.01 -4.67 -12.01
CA SER A 421 -27.25 -5.68 -12.76
C SER A 421 -26.02 -5.05 -13.42
N LYS A 422 -24.92 -5.78 -13.49
CA LYS A 422 -23.71 -5.36 -14.21
C LYS A 422 -23.74 -5.94 -15.62
N SER A 423 -24.36 -5.23 -16.57
CA SER A 423 -24.60 -5.67 -17.96
C SER A 423 -23.33 -6.13 -18.67
N VAL A 424 -22.20 -5.48 -18.42
CA VAL A 424 -20.89 -5.86 -18.99
C VAL A 424 -20.48 -7.30 -18.68
N LEU A 425 -20.98 -7.91 -17.60
CA LEU A 425 -20.64 -9.27 -17.21
C LEU A 425 -21.62 -10.33 -17.73
N VAL A 426 -22.71 -9.94 -18.41
CA VAL A 426 -23.77 -10.86 -18.83
C VAL A 426 -23.26 -11.91 -19.82
N PHE A 427 -22.26 -11.56 -20.64
CA PHE A 427 -21.67 -12.47 -21.63
C PHE A 427 -20.54 -13.37 -21.07
N ASN A 428 -20.13 -13.16 -19.81
CA ASN A 428 -19.10 -13.99 -19.18
C ASN A 428 -19.68 -15.33 -18.68
N ASP A 429 -18.81 -16.31 -18.46
CA ASP A 429 -19.19 -17.57 -17.81
C ASP A 429 -19.68 -17.34 -16.38
N ASP A 430 -20.52 -18.23 -15.88
CA ASP A 430 -21.08 -18.16 -14.52
C ASP A 430 -19.99 -18.10 -13.44
N LEU A 431 -18.93 -18.90 -13.62
CA LEU A 431 -17.79 -18.91 -12.71
C LEU A 431 -17.04 -17.58 -12.74
N GLU A 432 -16.84 -16.99 -13.91
CA GLU A 432 -16.18 -15.69 -14.07
C GLU A 432 -17.00 -14.57 -13.42
N ILE A 433 -18.32 -14.58 -13.61
CA ILE A 433 -19.22 -13.61 -12.96
C ILE A 433 -19.06 -13.70 -11.45
N LEU A 434 -19.18 -14.91 -10.88
CA LEU A 434 -19.06 -15.14 -9.45
C LEU A 434 -17.68 -14.74 -8.92
N ASP A 435 -16.61 -15.11 -9.61
CA ASP A 435 -15.24 -14.79 -9.20
C ASP A 435 -14.96 -13.28 -9.29
N ARG A 436 -15.59 -12.57 -10.22
CA ARG A 436 -15.48 -11.10 -10.30
C ARG A 436 -16.12 -10.42 -9.09
N TYR A 437 -17.33 -10.84 -8.70
CA TYR A 437 -17.99 -10.34 -7.49
C TYR A 437 -17.21 -10.72 -6.22
N ASN A 438 -16.76 -11.95 -6.12
CA ASN A 438 -15.91 -12.41 -5.02
C ASN A 438 -14.62 -11.58 -4.88
N SER A 439 -13.99 -11.26 -6.00
CA SER A 439 -12.78 -10.42 -6.02
C SER A 439 -13.04 -9.00 -5.53
N MET A 440 -14.17 -8.41 -5.92
CA MET A 440 -14.57 -7.07 -5.45
C MET A 440 -14.86 -7.07 -3.94
N ILE A 441 -15.64 -8.05 -3.46
CA ILE A 441 -15.97 -8.18 -2.03
C ILE A 441 -14.68 -8.39 -1.23
N ARG A 442 -13.86 -9.37 -1.62
CA ARG A 442 -12.62 -9.74 -0.93
C ARG A 442 -11.61 -8.59 -0.90
N GLY A 443 -11.45 -7.89 -2.02
CA GLY A 443 -10.56 -6.73 -2.10
C GLY A 443 -10.95 -5.62 -1.13
N PHE A 444 -12.24 -5.28 -1.09
CA PHE A 444 -12.76 -4.24 -0.21
C PHE A 444 -12.72 -4.65 1.27
N VAL A 445 -13.13 -5.89 1.58
CA VAL A 445 -13.07 -6.45 2.94
C VAL A 445 -11.62 -6.52 3.45
N ASN A 446 -10.69 -6.99 2.63
CA ASN A 446 -9.29 -7.06 3.02
C ASN A 446 -8.72 -5.68 3.30
N TYR A 447 -9.04 -4.68 2.45
CA TYR A 447 -8.55 -3.31 2.65
C TYR A 447 -9.05 -2.71 3.98
N TYR A 448 -10.34 -2.86 4.30
CA TYR A 448 -10.95 -2.30 5.51
C TYR A 448 -10.97 -3.26 6.71
N SER A 449 -10.21 -4.33 6.66
CA SER A 449 -10.18 -5.36 7.72
C SER A 449 -9.67 -4.87 9.07
N LEU A 450 -8.97 -3.73 9.15
CA LEU A 450 -8.52 -3.10 10.39
C LEU A 450 -9.57 -2.16 11.01
N ALA A 451 -10.64 -1.84 10.28
CA ALA A 451 -11.64 -0.87 10.73
C ALA A 451 -12.41 -1.37 11.97
N ASN A 452 -12.68 -0.46 12.88
CA ASN A 452 -13.47 -0.75 14.07
C ASN A 452 -14.95 -1.03 13.73
N ASN A 453 -15.45 -0.46 12.63
CA ASN A 453 -16.80 -0.67 12.09
C ASN A 453 -16.80 -1.61 10.87
N CYS A 454 -15.92 -2.60 10.83
CA CYS A 454 -15.85 -3.56 9.73
C CYS A 454 -17.15 -4.35 9.49
N TYR A 455 -18.05 -4.43 10.50
CA TYR A 455 -19.39 -5.00 10.35
C TYR A 455 -20.24 -4.29 9.28
N GLU A 456 -20.01 -3.01 9.01
CA GLU A 456 -20.69 -2.26 7.95
C GLU A 456 -20.41 -2.81 6.55
N LEU A 457 -19.32 -3.59 6.39
CA LEU A 457 -19.01 -4.29 5.15
C LEU A 457 -20.06 -5.34 4.77
N GLN A 458 -20.90 -5.76 5.73
CA GLN A 458 -22.03 -6.64 5.46
C GLN A 458 -23.02 -5.98 4.48
N SER A 459 -23.28 -4.69 4.63
CA SER A 459 -24.14 -3.94 3.71
C SER A 459 -23.54 -3.87 2.29
N PHE A 460 -22.24 -3.67 2.19
CA PHE A 460 -21.52 -3.70 0.92
C PHE A 460 -21.65 -5.07 0.23
N LYS A 461 -21.40 -6.16 0.98
CA LYS A 461 -21.58 -7.53 0.46
C LYS A 461 -23.01 -7.76 0.01
N TYR A 462 -24.00 -7.41 0.83
CA TYR A 462 -25.41 -7.59 0.52
C TYR A 462 -25.81 -6.95 -0.80
N ILE A 463 -25.40 -5.69 -1.02
CA ILE A 463 -25.69 -4.98 -2.28
C ILE A 463 -25.02 -5.66 -3.47
N LEU A 464 -23.76 -6.07 -3.34
CA LEU A 464 -23.05 -6.77 -4.41
C LEU A 464 -23.66 -8.13 -4.72
N GLU A 465 -24.10 -8.85 -3.70
CA GLU A 465 -24.77 -10.14 -3.83
C GLU A 465 -26.07 -10.02 -4.62
N TYR A 466 -26.91 -9.03 -4.28
CA TYR A 466 -28.13 -8.75 -5.02
C TYR A 466 -27.87 -8.25 -6.44
N SER A 467 -26.83 -7.43 -6.64
CA SER A 467 -26.38 -7.02 -7.97
C SER A 467 -25.97 -8.23 -8.81
N MET A 468 -25.28 -9.19 -8.20
CA MET A 468 -24.91 -10.46 -8.85
C MET A 468 -26.16 -11.26 -9.25
N TYR A 469 -27.13 -11.42 -8.35
CA TYR A 469 -28.38 -12.15 -8.66
C TYR A 469 -29.12 -11.51 -9.84
N LYS A 470 -29.19 -10.19 -9.88
CA LYS A 470 -29.75 -9.44 -11.02
C LYS A 470 -28.92 -9.61 -12.30
N THR A 471 -27.61 -9.75 -12.21
CA THR A 471 -26.74 -9.99 -13.37
C THR A 471 -26.99 -11.38 -13.95
N PHE A 472 -27.13 -12.41 -13.11
CA PHE A 472 -27.51 -13.75 -13.53
C PHE A 472 -28.93 -13.77 -14.11
N ALA A 473 -29.89 -13.08 -13.48
CA ALA A 473 -31.26 -12.96 -13.97
C ALA A 473 -31.30 -12.31 -15.36
N HIS A 474 -30.49 -11.26 -15.58
CA HIS A 474 -30.32 -10.62 -16.88
C HIS A 474 -29.71 -11.56 -17.92
N LYS A 475 -28.63 -12.27 -17.56
CA LYS A 475 -27.97 -13.26 -18.44
C LYS A 475 -28.94 -14.34 -18.94
N TYR A 476 -29.76 -14.88 -18.04
CA TYR A 476 -30.67 -15.99 -18.34
C TYR A 476 -32.10 -15.51 -18.69
N ARG A 477 -32.30 -14.22 -18.89
CA ARG A 477 -33.63 -13.62 -19.18
C ARG A 477 -34.72 -14.15 -18.23
N SER A 478 -34.39 -14.22 -16.93
CA SER A 478 -35.20 -14.83 -15.88
C SER A 478 -35.38 -13.91 -14.68
N ARG A 479 -36.17 -14.34 -13.68
CA ARG A 479 -36.39 -13.58 -12.43
C ARG A 479 -35.39 -14.04 -11.35
N VAL A 480 -35.02 -13.14 -10.44
CA VAL A 480 -34.09 -13.43 -9.33
C VAL A 480 -34.51 -14.67 -8.50
N PRO A 481 -35.79 -14.89 -8.13
CA PRO A 481 -36.18 -16.08 -7.39
C PRO A 481 -35.87 -17.41 -8.12
N VAL A 482 -35.98 -17.44 -9.46
CA VAL A 482 -35.66 -18.61 -10.26
C VAL A 482 -34.15 -18.90 -10.24
N ILE A 483 -33.35 -17.85 -10.36
CA ILE A 483 -31.88 -17.94 -10.27
C ILE A 483 -31.48 -18.45 -8.89
N LEU A 484 -32.10 -17.94 -7.82
CA LEU A 484 -31.79 -18.40 -6.45
C LEU A 484 -32.15 -19.87 -6.24
N ARG A 485 -33.29 -20.35 -6.76
CA ARG A 485 -33.64 -21.78 -6.71
C ARG A 485 -32.58 -22.65 -7.40
N LYS A 486 -32.03 -22.21 -8.52
CA LYS A 486 -31.03 -22.96 -9.30
C LYS A 486 -29.65 -22.99 -8.64
N TYR A 487 -29.19 -21.85 -8.10
CA TYR A 487 -27.80 -21.68 -7.66
C TYR A 487 -27.61 -21.65 -6.14
N LYS A 488 -28.66 -21.46 -5.34
CA LYS A 488 -28.54 -21.41 -3.88
C LYS A 488 -28.51 -22.81 -3.27
N LYS A 489 -27.37 -23.16 -2.63
CA LYS A 489 -27.16 -24.44 -1.94
C LYS A 489 -26.70 -24.14 -0.51
N ASN A 490 -27.30 -24.75 0.50
CA ASN A 490 -26.99 -24.53 1.91
C ASN A 490 -26.91 -23.04 2.30
N GLY A 491 -27.86 -22.23 1.81
CA GLY A 491 -27.89 -20.80 2.09
C GLY A 491 -26.94 -19.93 1.26
N LEU A 492 -25.97 -20.51 0.54
CA LEU A 492 -24.95 -19.81 -0.23
C LEU A 492 -25.18 -19.95 -1.74
N PHE A 493 -24.94 -18.87 -2.48
CA PHE A 493 -24.95 -18.92 -3.94
C PHE A 493 -23.70 -19.66 -4.42
N THR A 494 -23.92 -20.75 -5.19
CA THR A 494 -22.89 -21.72 -5.56
C THR A 494 -22.94 -22.01 -7.06
N VAL A 495 -21.80 -21.90 -7.73
CA VAL A 495 -21.63 -22.29 -9.13
C VAL A 495 -20.82 -23.59 -9.19
N ARG A 496 -21.34 -24.59 -9.91
CA ARG A 496 -20.65 -25.85 -10.18
C ARG A 496 -19.94 -25.77 -11.52
N PHE A 497 -18.73 -26.31 -11.57
CA PHE A 497 -17.94 -26.38 -12.80
C PHE A 497 -17.10 -27.65 -12.85
N LYS A 498 -16.81 -28.11 -14.05
CA LYS A 498 -15.97 -29.29 -14.28
C LYS A 498 -14.53 -28.88 -14.56
N LEU A 499 -13.59 -29.50 -13.89
CA LEU A 499 -12.17 -29.38 -14.19
C LEU A 499 -11.84 -30.22 -15.46
N LYS A 500 -10.68 -29.92 -16.09
CA LYS A 500 -10.19 -30.67 -17.27
C LYS A 500 -10.04 -32.18 -17.03
N ASN A 501 -9.84 -32.60 -15.77
CA ASN A 501 -9.77 -34.01 -15.37
C ASN A 501 -11.15 -34.63 -15.05
N GLY A 502 -12.24 -33.99 -15.45
CA GLY A 502 -13.62 -34.47 -15.24
C GLY A 502 -14.17 -34.25 -13.83
N LYS A 503 -13.35 -33.92 -12.85
CA LYS A 503 -13.81 -33.69 -11.46
C LYS A 503 -14.67 -32.43 -11.37
N GLU A 504 -15.83 -32.55 -10.74
CA GLU A 504 -16.70 -31.42 -10.42
C GLU A 504 -16.16 -30.68 -9.21
N LYS A 505 -16.21 -29.35 -9.29
CA LYS A 505 -15.92 -28.44 -8.18
C LYS A 505 -17.01 -27.40 -8.03
N GLU A 506 -17.13 -26.89 -6.82
CA GLU A 506 -18.07 -25.84 -6.47
C GLU A 506 -17.31 -24.57 -6.07
N ARG A 507 -17.85 -23.41 -6.46
CA ARG A 507 -17.39 -22.11 -6.03
C ARG A 507 -18.56 -21.36 -5.39
N THR A 508 -18.37 -20.89 -4.17
CA THR A 508 -19.39 -20.15 -3.41
C THR A 508 -19.13 -18.65 -3.42
N ILE A 509 -20.18 -17.87 -3.19
CA ILE A 509 -20.04 -16.45 -2.87
C ILE A 509 -19.26 -16.28 -1.57
N TYR A 510 -18.52 -15.15 -1.45
CA TYR A 510 -17.77 -14.82 -0.23
C TYR A 510 -18.61 -14.96 1.04
N HIS A 511 -18.11 -15.70 2.02
CA HIS A 511 -18.79 -15.98 3.29
C HIS A 511 -17.84 -16.05 4.50
N ASP A 512 -16.57 -15.59 4.36
CA ASP A 512 -15.54 -15.64 5.42
C ASP A 512 -15.82 -14.69 6.60
N GLY A 513 -16.94 -13.94 6.57
CA GLY A 513 -17.31 -12.98 7.62
C GLY A 513 -16.60 -11.64 7.53
N PHE A 514 -16.87 -10.78 8.54
CA PHE A 514 -16.37 -9.39 8.61
C PHE A 514 -15.72 -9.09 9.96
N SER A 515 -15.02 -10.06 10.52
CA SER A 515 -14.27 -9.86 11.76
C SER A 515 -13.05 -8.97 11.53
N ARG A 516 -12.80 -8.09 12.48
CA ARG A 516 -11.63 -7.23 12.47
C ARG A 516 -10.35 -8.06 12.59
N LYS A 517 -9.42 -7.86 11.66
CA LYS A 517 -8.11 -8.54 11.71
C LYS A 517 -7.19 -7.90 12.75
N VAL A 518 -6.39 -8.72 13.40
CA VAL A 518 -5.31 -8.24 14.28
C VAL A 518 -4.17 -7.79 13.38
N PRO A 519 -3.61 -6.58 13.60
CA PRO A 519 -2.44 -6.13 12.84
C PRO A 519 -1.23 -7.05 13.06
N THR A 520 -0.41 -7.21 12.02
CA THR A 520 0.88 -7.91 12.10
C THR A 520 1.76 -7.26 13.17
N LYS A 521 2.48 -8.06 13.96
CA LYS A 521 3.39 -7.54 14.99
C LYS A 521 4.52 -6.75 14.34
N GLN A 522 4.91 -5.64 14.94
CA GLN A 522 5.96 -4.76 14.40
C GLN A 522 7.31 -5.49 14.25
N SER A 523 7.64 -6.40 15.17
CA SER A 523 8.85 -7.24 15.08
C SER A 523 8.91 -8.13 13.83
N GLU A 524 7.78 -8.42 13.20
CA GLU A 524 7.71 -9.17 11.94
C GLU A 524 7.81 -8.24 10.71
N ILE A 525 7.37 -6.98 10.86
CA ILE A 525 7.41 -5.96 9.81
C ILE A 525 8.84 -5.47 9.61
N ASP A 526 9.57 -5.26 10.70
CA ASP A 526 10.94 -4.70 10.68
C ASP A 526 12.02 -5.76 10.38
N LYS A 527 11.66 -7.04 10.27
CA LYS A 527 12.57 -8.03 9.70
C LYS A 527 12.84 -7.65 8.24
N GLN A 528 14.10 -7.38 7.94
CA GLN A 528 14.49 -7.20 6.54
C GLN A 528 14.06 -8.44 5.75
N PRO A 529 13.28 -8.27 4.66
CA PRO A 529 13.02 -9.39 3.79
C PRO A 529 14.35 -9.90 3.28
N ASN A 530 14.47 -11.21 3.16
CA ASN A 530 15.56 -11.74 2.35
C ASN A 530 15.30 -11.28 0.91
N LEU A 531 15.86 -10.13 0.54
CA LEU A 531 15.76 -9.52 -0.81
C LEU A 531 16.19 -10.49 -1.92
N MET A 532 16.81 -11.59 -1.51
CA MET A 532 17.52 -12.57 -2.30
C MET A 532 16.72 -13.84 -2.56
N MET A 533 15.62 -14.10 -1.84
CA MET A 533 14.75 -15.23 -2.14
C MET A 533 13.86 -14.95 -3.34
N TYR A 534 14.46 -14.99 -4.50
CA TYR A 534 13.72 -15.09 -5.77
C TYR A 534 13.38 -16.54 -6.06
N ALA A 535 12.52 -17.14 -5.25
CA ALA A 535 11.89 -18.41 -5.58
C ALA A 535 10.92 -18.19 -6.75
N CYS A 536 11.47 -17.88 -7.92
CA CYS A 536 10.71 -17.87 -9.15
C CYS A 536 10.34 -19.30 -9.49
N ARG A 537 9.07 -19.61 -9.37
CA ARG A 537 8.47 -20.85 -9.89
C ARG A 537 8.62 -20.97 -11.42
N THR A 538 9.01 -19.90 -12.10
CA THR A 538 9.24 -19.87 -13.54
C THR A 538 10.74 -19.88 -13.81
N ARG A 539 11.22 -20.96 -14.37
CA ARG A 539 12.56 -21.09 -14.93
C ARG A 539 12.66 -20.34 -16.27
N LEU A 540 12.35 -19.03 -16.28
CA LEU A 540 12.27 -18.25 -17.51
C LEU A 540 13.64 -18.10 -18.15
N ILE A 541 14.65 -17.77 -17.36
CA ILE A 541 16.03 -17.64 -17.81
C ILE A 541 16.64 -18.98 -18.21
N ASP A 542 16.34 -20.06 -17.45
CA ASP A 542 16.82 -21.42 -17.81
C ASP A 542 16.32 -21.82 -19.20
N ARG A 543 15.08 -21.43 -19.55
CA ARG A 543 14.49 -21.70 -20.87
C ARG A 543 15.16 -20.89 -21.99
N LEU A 544 15.58 -19.66 -21.72
CA LEU A 544 16.37 -18.87 -22.66
C LEU A 544 17.78 -19.46 -22.83
N LYS A 545 18.43 -19.83 -21.71
CA LYS A 545 19.78 -20.43 -21.69
C LYS A 545 19.80 -21.82 -22.34
N ALA A 546 18.68 -22.55 -22.31
CA ALA A 546 18.58 -23.86 -22.96
C ALA A 546 18.73 -23.80 -24.49
N GLY A 547 18.59 -22.60 -25.09
CA GLY A 547 18.81 -22.39 -26.51
C GLY A 547 17.91 -23.23 -27.45
N LYS A 548 16.76 -23.71 -26.97
CA LYS A 548 15.84 -24.60 -27.70
C LYS A 548 14.46 -24.00 -27.85
N CYS A 549 13.99 -23.92 -29.10
CA CYS A 549 12.64 -23.45 -29.40
C CYS A 549 11.58 -24.43 -28.86
N GLU A 550 10.62 -23.95 -28.08
CA GLU A 550 9.57 -24.79 -27.50
C GLU A 550 8.46 -25.15 -28.50
N LEU A 551 8.42 -24.53 -29.67
CA LEU A 551 7.43 -24.80 -30.73
C LEU A 551 7.96 -25.75 -31.80
N CYS A 552 9.12 -25.43 -32.41
CA CYS A 552 9.69 -26.23 -33.50
C CYS A 552 10.89 -27.11 -33.07
N GLY A 553 11.41 -26.95 -31.86
CA GLY A 553 12.57 -27.71 -31.36
C GLY A 553 13.94 -27.25 -31.87
N ALA A 554 14.02 -26.26 -32.77
CA ALA A 554 15.28 -25.74 -33.29
C ALA A 554 16.16 -25.18 -32.16
N THR A 555 17.47 -25.37 -32.27
CA THR A 555 18.49 -24.83 -31.37
C THR A 555 19.10 -23.55 -31.94
N GLY A 556 19.49 -22.61 -31.05
CA GLY A 556 20.12 -21.34 -31.45
C GLY A 556 19.66 -20.16 -30.61
N ALA A 557 19.64 -18.97 -31.22
CA ALA A 557 19.19 -17.75 -30.57
C ALA A 557 17.70 -17.84 -30.27
N ILE A 558 17.33 -17.76 -28.98
CA ILE A 558 15.96 -17.88 -28.49
C ILE A 558 15.47 -16.53 -27.97
N GLN A 559 14.23 -16.22 -28.31
CA GLN A 559 13.50 -15.06 -27.84
C GLN A 559 12.31 -15.50 -26.98
N MET A 560 11.96 -14.72 -25.98
CA MET A 560 10.81 -15.02 -25.12
C MET A 560 9.56 -14.33 -25.68
N HIS A 561 8.59 -15.13 -26.11
CA HIS A 561 7.26 -14.64 -26.47
C HIS A 561 6.40 -14.48 -25.23
N HIS A 562 5.71 -13.34 -25.13
CA HIS A 562 4.84 -12.98 -24.01
C HIS A 562 3.42 -12.66 -24.47
N ILE A 563 2.43 -13.04 -23.67
CA ILE A 563 1.03 -12.64 -23.83
C ILE A 563 0.49 -11.94 -22.58
N ASN A 564 -0.50 -11.08 -22.76
CA ASN A 564 -1.15 -10.36 -21.66
C ASN A 564 -1.98 -11.31 -20.77
N LYS A 565 -2.85 -12.11 -21.36
CA LYS A 565 -3.74 -13.03 -20.64
C LYS A 565 -3.91 -14.35 -21.40
N LEU A 566 -3.88 -15.47 -20.66
CA LEU A 566 -4.19 -16.78 -21.23
C LEU A 566 -5.67 -16.90 -21.66
N GLY A 567 -6.57 -16.16 -21.05
CA GLY A 567 -7.98 -16.17 -21.41
C GLY A 567 -8.29 -15.46 -22.75
N ASP A 568 -7.33 -14.71 -23.28
CA ASP A 568 -7.48 -14.05 -24.59
C ASP A 568 -7.14 -14.98 -25.77
N LEU A 569 -6.58 -16.18 -25.48
CA LEU A 569 -6.20 -17.17 -26.48
C LEU A 569 -7.40 -17.99 -26.94
N SER A 570 -7.54 -18.15 -28.25
CA SER A 570 -8.62 -18.93 -28.87
C SER A 570 -8.44 -20.44 -28.74
N GLY A 571 -7.19 -20.91 -28.59
CA GLY A 571 -6.81 -22.31 -28.60
C GLY A 571 -6.87 -22.95 -29.99
N LYS A 572 -6.93 -22.16 -31.06
CA LYS A 572 -6.96 -22.67 -32.46
C LYS A 572 -5.55 -23.06 -32.91
N GLU A 573 -4.60 -22.15 -32.70
CA GLU A 573 -3.23 -22.33 -33.13
C GLU A 573 -2.41 -23.25 -32.19
N ASN A 574 -1.39 -23.93 -32.73
CA ASN A 574 -0.56 -24.86 -31.97
C ASN A 574 0.18 -24.17 -30.81
N TRP A 575 0.67 -22.98 -31.00
CA TRP A 575 1.33 -22.22 -29.94
C TRP A 575 0.36 -21.80 -28.82
N GLU A 576 -0.88 -21.44 -29.15
CA GLU A 576 -1.93 -21.14 -28.15
C GLU A 576 -2.27 -22.39 -27.33
N LYS A 577 -2.48 -23.54 -28.00
CA LYS A 577 -2.73 -24.85 -27.37
C LYS A 577 -1.60 -25.17 -26.38
N LEU A 578 -0.34 -24.95 -26.78
CA LEU A 578 0.83 -25.21 -25.96
C LEU A 578 0.87 -24.29 -24.73
N MET A 579 0.60 -22.98 -24.87
CA MET A 579 0.53 -22.04 -23.76
C MET A 579 -0.61 -22.36 -22.79
N ILE A 580 -1.78 -22.69 -23.32
CA ILE A 580 -2.95 -23.09 -22.53
C ILE A 580 -2.67 -24.38 -21.76
N ALA A 581 -2.11 -25.41 -22.43
CA ALA A 581 -1.79 -26.67 -21.81
C ALA A 581 -0.76 -26.53 -20.68
N ARG A 582 0.27 -25.73 -20.90
CA ARG A 582 1.33 -25.46 -19.91
C ARG A 582 0.91 -24.41 -18.86
N ARG A 583 -0.22 -23.73 -19.04
CA ARG A 583 -0.70 -22.61 -18.20
C ARG A 583 0.36 -21.53 -18.01
N ARG A 584 1.08 -21.19 -19.05
CA ARG A 584 2.16 -20.22 -19.06
C ARG A 584 1.86 -19.08 -20.02
N LYS A 585 2.19 -17.84 -19.62
CA LYS A 585 2.08 -16.66 -20.46
C LYS A 585 3.32 -16.42 -21.34
N THR A 586 4.25 -17.36 -21.36
CA THR A 586 5.51 -17.22 -22.08
C THR A 586 5.89 -18.50 -22.81
N LEU A 587 6.47 -18.34 -24.01
CA LEU A 587 7.14 -19.40 -24.77
C LEU A 587 8.55 -18.95 -25.15
N ALA A 588 9.52 -19.88 -25.07
CA ALA A 588 10.86 -19.67 -25.60
C ALA A 588 10.88 -20.11 -27.07
N LEU A 589 11.10 -19.20 -28.00
CA LEU A 589 10.94 -19.41 -29.43
C LEU A 589 12.17 -18.97 -30.20
N CYS A 590 12.49 -19.63 -31.33
CA CYS A 590 13.40 -19.08 -32.31
C CYS A 590 12.75 -17.86 -33.03
N GLU A 591 13.53 -17.04 -33.67
CA GLU A 591 13.07 -15.82 -34.32
C GLU A 591 11.96 -16.10 -35.35
N ASN A 592 12.09 -17.16 -36.16
CA ASN A 592 11.11 -17.53 -37.18
C ASN A 592 9.75 -17.89 -36.55
N CYS A 593 9.72 -18.73 -35.51
CA CYS A 593 8.48 -19.07 -34.82
C CYS A 593 7.87 -17.86 -34.10
N HIS A 594 8.69 -16.95 -33.58
CA HIS A 594 8.23 -15.73 -32.94
C HIS A 594 7.59 -14.77 -33.96
N LYS A 595 8.23 -14.57 -35.13
CA LYS A 595 7.66 -13.77 -36.24
C LYS A 595 6.36 -14.39 -36.78
N MET A 596 6.30 -15.71 -36.93
CA MET A 596 5.09 -16.42 -37.37
C MET A 596 3.89 -16.14 -36.46
N ILE A 597 4.09 -16.09 -35.14
CA ILE A 597 3.01 -15.79 -34.18
C ILE A 597 2.49 -14.35 -34.34
N HIS A 598 3.37 -13.40 -34.64
CA HIS A 598 2.97 -11.98 -34.72
C HIS A 598 2.45 -11.56 -36.11
N TYR A 599 2.97 -12.15 -37.17
CA TYR A 599 2.72 -11.70 -38.55
C TYR A 599 2.03 -12.77 -39.43
N GLY A 600 1.84 -13.97 -38.89
CA GLY A 600 1.32 -15.10 -39.67
C GLY A 600 2.38 -15.78 -40.52
N THR A 601 2.01 -16.89 -41.16
CA THR A 601 2.83 -17.50 -42.22
C THR A 601 2.61 -16.71 -43.51
N ASN A 602 3.65 -16.08 -44.06
CA ASN A 602 3.66 -15.67 -45.45
C ASN A 602 3.76 -16.91 -46.33
#